data_1d345315ede6525c3083e2ee14946ac8
#
_entry.id   1d345315ede6525c3083e2ee14946ac8
#
_cell.length_a   1.000
_cell.length_b   1.000
_cell.length_c   1.000
_cell.angle_alpha   90.00
_cell.angle_beta   90.00
_cell.angle_gamma   90.00
#
_symmetry.space_group_name_H-M   'P 1'
#
loop_
_entity.id
_entity.type
_entity.pdbx_description
1 polymer ?
#
loop_
_entity_poly.entity_id
_entity_poly.type
_entity_poly.pdbx_seq_one_letter_code
_entity_poly.pdbx_strand_id
1 'polypeptide(L)'
;GYDIAQSIILAENDVADGAVESPGLLAIGGNRATTASVLRVNGMERALRNYPKVILYQTIHSQWRRDKAESQMYGLVRRWPGTRLIWAANDPMALGAMDAAIARGRKPGKDIFIGGLNWSAEALERVQDGKMVASIGGHFMQGGWAMVLIHDYHMGRDFADLGVEFTAPMTVIDQSNVAQYLDV
;
A
#
# COMPACT_ATOMS: atom_id res chain seq x y z
N GLY A 1 -5.50 1.00 4.05
CA GLY A 1 -5.98 0.12 2.95
C GLY A 1 -6.82 0.89 1.94
N TYR A 2 -7.72 1.71 2.44
CA TYR A 2 -8.60 2.57 1.62
C TYR A 2 -7.75 3.54 0.76
N ASP A 3 -6.90 4.33 1.39
CA ASP A 3 -6.15 5.39 0.71
C ASP A 3 -5.20 4.84 -0.37
N ILE A 4 -4.57 3.66 -0.14
CA ILE A 4 -3.75 3.01 -1.18
C ILE A 4 -4.59 2.70 -2.42
N ALA A 5 -5.77 2.10 -2.22
CA ALA A 5 -6.65 1.78 -3.34
C ALA A 5 -7.09 3.04 -4.07
N GLN A 6 -7.45 4.09 -3.35
CA GLN A 6 -7.80 5.37 -3.93
C GLN A 6 -6.65 5.98 -4.73
N SER A 7 -5.43 6.02 -4.16
CA SER A 7 -4.25 6.60 -4.84
C SER A 7 -3.95 5.91 -6.17
N ILE A 8 -3.93 4.56 -6.19
CA ILE A 8 -3.62 3.83 -7.43
C ILE A 8 -4.71 3.97 -8.49
N ILE A 9 -5.98 4.09 -8.09
CA ILE A 9 -7.11 4.29 -9.01
C ILE A 9 -7.06 5.69 -9.62
N LEU A 10 -6.79 6.71 -8.80
CA LEU A 10 -6.68 8.09 -9.30
C LEU A 10 -5.49 8.24 -10.26
N ALA A 11 -4.33 7.68 -9.92
CA ALA A 11 -3.15 7.72 -10.79
C ALA A 11 -3.38 6.97 -12.12
N GLU A 12 -4.15 5.89 -12.11
CA GLU A 12 -4.53 5.18 -13.35
C GLU A 12 -5.46 6.04 -14.21
N ASN A 13 -6.45 6.67 -13.61
CA ASN A 13 -7.38 7.55 -14.30
C ASN A 13 -6.66 8.74 -14.97
N ASP A 14 -5.68 9.35 -14.28
CA ASP A 14 -4.93 10.49 -14.77
C ASP A 14 -4.08 10.12 -16.02
N VAL A 15 -3.54 8.90 -16.06
CA VAL A 15 -2.70 8.43 -17.18
C VAL A 15 -3.54 7.86 -18.32
N ALA A 16 -4.64 7.20 -18.00
CA ALA A 16 -5.47 6.50 -18.98
C ALA A 16 -6.33 7.46 -19.83
N ASP A 17 -6.50 8.72 -19.42
CA ASP A 17 -7.36 9.72 -20.09
C ASP A 17 -8.73 9.13 -20.50
N GLY A 18 -9.28 8.27 -19.63
CA GLY A 18 -10.53 7.55 -19.88
C GLY A 18 -10.45 6.38 -20.86
N ALA A 19 -9.24 6.01 -21.33
CA ALA A 19 -9.04 4.97 -22.34
C ALA A 19 -9.35 3.55 -21.86
N VAL A 20 -9.32 3.31 -20.53
CA VAL A 20 -9.64 2.00 -19.94
C VAL A 20 -10.99 2.08 -19.24
N GLU A 21 -11.98 1.47 -19.83
CA GLU A 21 -13.37 1.52 -19.32
C GLU A 21 -13.53 0.82 -17.97
N SER A 22 -12.76 -0.25 -17.73
CA SER A 22 -12.86 -1.07 -16.51
C SER A 22 -11.49 -1.63 -16.13
N PRO A 23 -10.65 -0.90 -15.38
CA PRO A 23 -9.33 -1.37 -14.98
C PRO A 23 -9.42 -2.54 -14.00
N GLY A 24 -8.62 -3.60 -14.26
CA GLY A 24 -8.52 -4.77 -13.39
C GLY A 24 -7.57 -4.56 -12.22
N LEU A 25 -7.97 -4.98 -11.04
CA LEU A 25 -7.20 -4.91 -9.79
C LEU A 25 -6.83 -6.30 -9.30
N LEU A 26 -5.57 -6.49 -8.94
CA LEU A 26 -5.07 -7.61 -8.14
C LEU A 26 -4.70 -7.12 -6.74
N ALA A 27 -5.15 -7.82 -5.70
CA ALA A 27 -4.90 -7.44 -4.32
C ALA A 27 -4.01 -8.46 -3.60
N ILE A 28 -3.07 -7.97 -2.79
CA ILE A 28 -2.15 -8.80 -2.00
C ILE A 28 -2.28 -8.47 -0.52
N GLY A 29 -3.00 -9.33 0.21
CA GLY A 29 -3.09 -9.30 1.66
C GLY A 29 -1.87 -9.92 2.34
N GLY A 30 -1.72 -9.63 3.62
CA GLY A 30 -0.70 -10.22 4.48
C GLY A 30 -1.03 -11.66 4.89
N ASN A 31 -0.87 -11.97 6.17
CA ASN A 31 -1.34 -13.23 6.73
C ASN A 31 -2.84 -13.12 7.07
N ARG A 32 -3.65 -14.04 6.58
CA ARG A 32 -5.12 -14.07 6.79
C ARG A 32 -5.53 -14.07 8.25
N ALA A 33 -4.71 -14.62 9.13
CA ALA A 33 -5.00 -14.73 10.55
C ALA A 33 -4.71 -13.44 11.34
N THR A 34 -4.07 -12.43 10.72
CA THR A 34 -3.71 -11.19 11.42
C THR A 34 -4.77 -10.11 11.21
N THR A 35 -5.17 -9.45 12.31
CA THR A 35 -6.10 -8.32 12.29
C THR A 35 -5.64 -7.23 11.31
N ALA A 36 -4.35 -6.93 11.27
CA ALA A 36 -3.79 -5.94 10.35
C ALA A 36 -4.06 -6.29 8.88
N SER A 37 -3.92 -7.57 8.48
CA SER A 37 -4.22 -8.00 7.12
C SER A 37 -5.70 -7.85 6.80
N VAL A 38 -6.57 -8.29 7.70
CA VAL A 38 -8.03 -8.21 7.54
C VAL A 38 -8.48 -6.77 7.41
N LEU A 39 -8.07 -5.89 8.33
CA LEU A 39 -8.46 -4.48 8.31
C LEU A 39 -7.95 -3.73 7.07
N ARG A 40 -6.74 -4.05 6.59
CA ARG A 40 -6.18 -3.45 5.37
C ARG A 40 -6.97 -3.87 4.14
N VAL A 41 -7.29 -5.17 3.99
CA VAL A 41 -8.10 -5.69 2.87
C VAL A 41 -9.51 -5.11 2.92
N ASN A 42 -10.18 -5.09 4.08
CA ASN A 42 -11.50 -4.47 4.23
C ASN A 42 -11.49 -2.98 3.86
N GLY A 43 -10.39 -2.27 4.17
CA GLY A 43 -10.20 -0.88 3.75
C GLY A 43 -10.15 -0.75 2.23
N MET A 44 -9.40 -1.61 1.55
CA MET A 44 -9.36 -1.67 0.08
C MET A 44 -10.75 -1.95 -0.51
N GLU A 45 -11.43 -2.98 -0.02
CA GLU A 45 -12.77 -3.33 -0.49
C GLU A 45 -13.78 -2.19 -0.27
N ARG A 46 -13.66 -1.45 0.84
CA ARG A 46 -14.46 -0.26 1.09
C ARG A 46 -14.19 0.83 0.05
N ALA A 47 -12.93 1.04 -0.35
CA ALA A 47 -12.59 1.99 -1.41
C ALA A 47 -13.24 1.60 -2.74
N LEU A 48 -13.18 0.33 -3.11
CA LEU A 48 -13.73 -0.16 -4.38
C LEU A 48 -15.25 0.09 -4.53
N ARG A 49 -15.99 0.22 -3.43
CA ARG A 49 -17.41 0.59 -3.49
C ARG A 49 -17.65 1.97 -4.10
N ASN A 50 -16.66 2.87 -4.01
CA ASN A 50 -16.71 4.21 -4.61
C ASN A 50 -16.22 4.22 -6.07
N TYR A 51 -15.67 3.10 -6.54
CA TYR A 51 -15.09 2.96 -7.89
C TYR A 51 -15.68 1.73 -8.60
N PRO A 52 -16.98 1.72 -8.94
CA PRO A 52 -17.68 0.53 -9.44
C PRO A 52 -17.17 0.03 -10.80
N LYS A 53 -16.40 0.84 -11.53
CA LYS A 53 -15.77 0.43 -12.79
C LYS A 53 -14.53 -0.44 -12.58
N VAL A 54 -13.91 -0.39 -11.40
CA VAL A 54 -12.71 -1.21 -11.07
C VAL A 54 -13.14 -2.65 -10.81
N ILE A 55 -12.55 -3.59 -11.54
CA ILE A 55 -12.85 -5.02 -11.40
C ILE A 55 -11.79 -5.67 -10.51
N LEU A 56 -12.15 -6.09 -9.31
CA LEU A 56 -11.28 -6.91 -8.47
C LEU A 56 -11.22 -8.34 -9.04
N TYR A 57 -10.09 -8.69 -9.70
CA TYR A 57 -9.92 -10.03 -10.27
C TYR A 57 -9.66 -11.08 -9.19
N GLN A 58 -8.77 -10.79 -8.27
CA GLN A 58 -8.40 -11.74 -7.22
C GLN A 58 -7.69 -11.06 -6.05
N THR A 59 -7.98 -11.54 -4.83
CA THR A 59 -7.20 -11.27 -3.62
C THR A 59 -6.39 -12.50 -3.25
N ILE A 60 -5.07 -12.34 -3.12
CA ILE A 60 -4.15 -13.37 -2.63
C ILE A 60 -3.54 -12.96 -1.29
N HIS A 61 -2.84 -13.88 -0.62
CA HIS A 61 -2.18 -13.62 0.65
C HIS A 61 -0.75 -14.14 0.62
N SER A 62 0.22 -13.24 0.76
CA SER A 62 1.65 -13.53 0.61
C SER A 62 2.43 -13.50 1.94
N GLN A 63 1.73 -13.56 3.09
CA GLN A 63 2.33 -13.65 4.42
C GLN A 63 3.36 -12.54 4.71
N TRP A 64 3.10 -11.33 4.22
CA TRP A 64 3.97 -10.15 4.35
C TRP A 64 5.33 -10.24 3.62
N ARG A 65 5.55 -11.28 2.79
CA ARG A 65 6.82 -11.61 2.16
C ARG A 65 6.88 -11.17 0.69
N ARG A 66 8.02 -10.53 0.31
CA ARG A 66 8.31 -10.09 -1.06
C ARG A 66 8.40 -11.26 -2.04
N ASP A 67 9.23 -12.26 -1.72
CA ASP A 67 9.48 -13.42 -2.59
C ASP A 67 8.20 -14.21 -2.89
N LYS A 68 7.33 -14.33 -1.88
CA LYS A 68 6.05 -15.01 -2.06
C LYS A 68 5.09 -14.20 -2.93
N ALA A 69 5.04 -12.89 -2.75
CA ALA A 69 4.24 -11.99 -3.58
C ALA A 69 4.72 -12.02 -5.03
N GLU A 70 6.03 -11.95 -5.27
CA GLU A 70 6.64 -12.04 -6.60
C GLU A 70 6.25 -13.34 -7.31
N SER A 71 6.49 -14.48 -6.67
CA SER A 71 6.18 -15.79 -7.24
C SER A 71 4.70 -15.94 -7.61
N GLN A 72 3.79 -15.50 -6.74
CA GLN A 72 2.34 -15.58 -6.98
C GLN A 72 1.91 -14.61 -8.08
N MET A 73 2.39 -13.36 -8.03
CA MET A 73 2.00 -12.32 -8.99
C MET A 73 2.52 -12.59 -10.39
N TYR A 74 3.67 -13.25 -10.53
CA TYR A 74 4.21 -13.65 -11.83
C TYR A 74 3.23 -14.51 -12.65
N GLY A 75 2.49 -15.41 -11.99
CA GLY A 75 1.42 -16.19 -12.61
C GLY A 75 0.15 -15.38 -12.86
N LEU A 76 -0.22 -14.53 -11.90
CA LEU A 76 -1.49 -13.78 -11.93
C LEU A 76 -1.51 -12.67 -12.97
N VAL A 77 -0.41 -11.93 -13.14
CA VAL A 77 -0.30 -10.89 -14.19
C VAL A 77 -0.44 -11.50 -15.59
N ARG A 78 0.05 -12.74 -15.79
CA ARG A 78 -0.18 -13.47 -17.04
C ARG A 78 -1.63 -13.91 -17.20
N ARG A 79 -2.24 -14.43 -16.12
CA ARG A 79 -3.62 -14.93 -16.13
C ARG A 79 -4.63 -13.80 -16.39
N TRP A 80 -4.35 -12.62 -15.87
CA TRP A 80 -5.21 -11.46 -15.93
C TRP A 80 -4.53 -10.31 -16.70
N PRO A 81 -4.48 -10.37 -18.05
CA PRO A 81 -3.76 -9.36 -18.85
C PRO A 81 -4.35 -7.95 -18.74
N GLY A 82 -5.63 -7.83 -18.37
CA GLY A 82 -6.29 -6.55 -18.07
C GLY A 82 -5.92 -5.93 -16.71
N THR A 83 -4.98 -6.52 -15.95
CA THR A 83 -4.52 -5.95 -14.70
C THR A 83 -3.83 -4.62 -14.95
N ARG A 84 -4.36 -3.57 -14.35
CA ARG A 84 -3.80 -2.20 -14.34
C ARG A 84 -3.40 -1.76 -12.95
N LEU A 85 -4.05 -2.32 -11.94
CA LEU A 85 -3.92 -1.91 -10.54
C LEU A 85 -3.41 -3.08 -9.70
N ILE A 86 -2.38 -2.83 -8.88
CA ILE A 86 -1.92 -3.77 -7.85
C ILE A 86 -1.96 -3.06 -6.50
N TRP A 87 -2.81 -3.56 -5.63
CA TRP A 87 -2.89 -3.15 -4.24
C TRP A 87 -2.14 -4.15 -3.36
N ALA A 88 -1.22 -3.68 -2.54
CA ALA A 88 -0.50 -4.53 -1.59
C ALA A 88 -0.61 -4.00 -0.15
N ALA A 89 -0.85 -4.91 0.78
CA ALA A 89 -1.01 -4.58 2.19
C ALA A 89 0.31 -4.17 2.88
N ASN A 90 1.47 -4.33 2.24
CA ASN A 90 2.75 -3.73 2.67
C ASN A 90 3.69 -3.52 1.49
N ASP A 91 4.76 -2.74 1.70
CA ASP A 91 5.75 -2.42 0.67
C ASP A 91 6.55 -3.63 0.18
N PRO A 92 7.03 -4.57 1.04
CA PRO A 92 7.73 -5.74 0.54
C PRO A 92 6.91 -6.54 -0.48
N MET A 93 5.60 -6.69 -0.26
CA MET A 93 4.73 -7.37 -1.21
C MET A 93 4.45 -6.54 -2.45
N ALA A 94 4.35 -5.19 -2.33
CA ALA A 94 4.23 -4.29 -3.47
C ALA A 94 5.47 -4.37 -4.38
N LEU A 95 6.66 -4.36 -3.78
CA LEU A 95 7.93 -4.50 -4.50
C LEU A 95 8.04 -5.86 -5.20
N GLY A 96 7.67 -6.96 -4.53
CA GLY A 96 7.62 -8.28 -5.17
C GLY A 96 6.62 -8.35 -6.33
N ALA A 97 5.48 -7.70 -6.21
CA ALA A 97 4.52 -7.60 -7.31
C ALA A 97 5.06 -6.75 -8.47
N MET A 98 5.82 -5.69 -8.17
CA MET A 98 6.51 -4.88 -9.16
C MET A 98 7.55 -5.69 -9.93
N ASP A 99 8.39 -6.46 -9.22
CA ASP A 99 9.40 -7.33 -9.81
C ASP A 99 8.73 -8.34 -10.79
N ALA A 100 7.64 -8.96 -10.36
CA ALA A 100 6.85 -9.87 -11.18
C ALA A 100 6.25 -9.19 -12.42
N ALA A 101 5.73 -7.96 -12.27
CA ALA A 101 5.16 -7.20 -13.37
C ALA A 101 6.24 -6.83 -14.41
N ILE A 102 7.41 -6.37 -13.96
CA ILE A 102 8.56 -6.06 -14.83
C ILE A 102 9.03 -7.33 -15.58
N ALA A 103 9.14 -8.46 -14.88
CA ALA A 103 9.51 -9.74 -15.50
C ALA A 103 8.48 -10.23 -16.54
N ARG A 104 7.26 -9.68 -16.51
CA ARG A 104 6.20 -9.89 -17.51
C ARG A 104 6.13 -8.80 -18.58
N GLY A 105 7.13 -7.92 -18.65
CA GLY A 105 7.21 -6.86 -19.65
C GLY A 105 6.30 -5.66 -19.37
N ARG A 106 5.69 -5.58 -18.17
CA ARG A 106 4.87 -4.45 -17.77
C ARG A 106 5.76 -3.28 -17.31
N LYS A 107 5.22 -2.10 -17.39
CA LYS A 107 5.92 -0.84 -17.09
C LYS A 107 5.26 -0.15 -15.90
N PRO A 108 5.73 -0.39 -14.64
CA PRO A 108 5.19 0.27 -13.46
C PRO A 108 5.16 1.79 -13.61
N GLY A 109 4.08 2.42 -13.16
CA GLY A 109 3.81 3.85 -13.32
C GLY A 109 3.33 4.28 -14.70
N LYS A 110 3.22 3.36 -15.67
CA LYS A 110 2.74 3.65 -17.04
C LYS A 110 1.54 2.79 -17.45
N ASP A 111 1.68 1.50 -17.36
CA ASP A 111 0.65 0.54 -17.76
C ASP A 111 0.15 -0.32 -16.59
N ILE A 112 0.82 -0.24 -15.44
CA ILE A 112 0.42 -0.88 -14.19
C ILE A 112 0.78 0.01 -12.99
N PHE A 113 -0.17 0.22 -12.10
CA PHE A 113 -0.11 1.16 -10.98
C PHE A 113 -0.11 0.39 -9.66
N ILE A 114 0.93 0.58 -8.86
CA ILE A 114 1.22 -0.24 -7.68
C ILE A 114 1.29 0.66 -6.46
N GLY A 115 0.61 0.26 -5.38
CA GLY A 115 0.67 0.96 -4.09
C GLY A 115 0.95 0.01 -2.94
N GLY A 116 1.65 0.51 -1.93
CA GLY A 116 2.09 -0.23 -0.77
C GLY A 116 1.84 0.49 0.56
N LEU A 117 2.39 -0.07 1.64
CA LEU A 117 2.26 0.48 3.00
C LEU A 117 3.51 0.13 3.78
N ASN A 118 4.04 1.05 4.52
CA ASN A 118 5.03 1.06 5.61
C ASN A 118 6.13 2.12 5.44
N TRP A 119 6.22 2.85 4.32
CA TRP A 119 7.31 3.82 4.05
C TRP A 119 8.71 3.18 4.07
N SER A 120 8.86 1.97 3.52
CA SER A 120 10.20 1.40 3.39
C SER A 120 11.05 2.23 2.43
N ALA A 121 12.34 2.36 2.71
CA ALA A 121 13.25 3.19 1.92
C ALA A 121 13.17 2.85 0.43
N GLU A 122 13.27 1.56 0.07
CA GLU A 122 13.14 1.12 -1.34
C GLU A 122 11.79 1.51 -1.95
N ALA A 123 10.68 1.42 -1.19
CA ALA A 123 9.36 1.82 -1.72
C ALA A 123 9.31 3.33 -1.99
N LEU A 124 9.87 4.16 -1.10
CA LEU A 124 9.93 5.61 -1.31
C LEU A 124 10.80 5.98 -2.51
N GLU A 125 11.93 5.29 -2.72
CA GLU A 125 12.72 5.43 -3.95
C GLU A 125 11.90 5.10 -5.21
N ARG A 126 11.09 4.02 -5.16
CA ARG A 126 10.20 3.67 -6.29
C ARG A 126 9.06 4.67 -6.50
N VAL A 127 8.60 5.32 -5.43
CA VAL A 127 7.65 6.44 -5.54
C VAL A 127 8.33 7.63 -6.19
N GLN A 128 9.53 7.99 -5.79
CA GLN A 128 10.32 9.07 -6.40
C GLN A 128 10.57 8.81 -7.90
N ASP A 129 10.92 7.58 -8.26
CA ASP A 129 11.12 7.14 -9.64
C ASP A 129 9.81 7.08 -10.48
N GLY A 130 8.64 7.28 -9.87
CA GLY A 130 7.34 7.12 -10.51
C GLY A 130 6.95 5.69 -10.86
N LYS A 131 7.63 4.69 -10.28
CA LYS A 131 7.33 3.26 -10.47
C LYS A 131 6.31 2.72 -9.47
N MET A 132 6.26 3.29 -8.27
CA MET A 132 5.16 3.13 -7.33
C MET A 132 4.35 4.42 -7.27
N VAL A 133 3.03 4.28 -7.13
CA VAL A 133 2.12 5.42 -6.99
C VAL A 133 2.27 6.06 -5.63
N ALA A 134 2.21 5.24 -4.58
CA ALA A 134 2.26 5.71 -3.21
C ALA A 134 2.67 4.59 -2.24
N SER A 135 3.24 4.99 -1.10
CA SER A 135 3.31 4.17 0.10
C SER A 135 2.66 4.93 1.27
N ILE A 136 1.87 4.21 2.08
CA ILE A 136 1.20 4.78 3.24
C ILE A 136 1.87 4.30 4.50
N GLY A 137 2.18 5.21 5.42
CA GLY A 137 2.92 4.85 6.63
C GLY A 137 2.77 5.88 7.74
N GLY A 138 3.72 5.85 8.69
CA GLY A 138 3.72 6.65 9.91
C GLY A 138 3.40 5.84 11.16
N HIS A 139 2.73 4.71 11.04
CA HIS A 139 2.32 3.88 12.18
C HIS A 139 3.49 3.28 12.97
N PHE A 140 4.68 3.14 12.40
CA PHE A 140 5.88 2.68 13.11
C PHE A 140 6.31 3.67 14.22
N MET A 141 5.96 4.94 14.09
CA MET A 141 6.19 5.94 15.14
C MET A 141 5.41 5.65 16.43
N GLN A 142 4.36 4.83 16.37
CA GLN A 142 3.59 4.43 17.57
C GLN A 142 4.46 3.74 18.61
N GLY A 143 5.47 2.95 18.18
CA GLY A 143 6.43 2.33 19.09
C GLY A 143 7.27 3.36 19.86
N GLY A 144 7.74 4.41 19.17
CA GLY A 144 8.45 5.51 19.79
C GLY A 144 7.59 6.29 20.78
N TRP A 145 6.38 6.66 20.39
CA TRP A 145 5.43 7.33 21.28
C TRP A 145 5.08 6.47 22.51
N ALA A 146 4.89 5.17 22.35
CA ALA A 146 4.64 4.26 23.47
C ALA A 146 5.81 4.28 24.48
N MET A 147 7.05 4.30 23.99
CA MET A 147 8.24 4.38 24.88
C MET A 147 8.30 5.72 25.62
N VAL A 148 7.99 6.83 24.96
CA VAL A 148 7.92 8.16 25.61
C VAL A 148 6.84 8.15 26.70
N LEU A 149 5.66 7.64 26.43
CA LEU A 149 4.57 7.59 27.38
C LEU A 149 4.92 6.69 28.60
N ILE A 150 5.53 5.54 28.37
CA ILE A 150 5.99 4.64 29.45
C ILE A 150 7.05 5.33 30.32
N HIS A 151 8.04 5.98 29.70
CA HIS A 151 9.07 6.74 30.41
C HIS A 151 8.44 7.84 31.28
N ASP A 152 7.58 8.64 30.70
CA ASP A 152 6.93 9.76 31.38
C ASP A 152 6.03 9.29 32.54
N TYR A 153 5.32 8.16 32.36
CA TYR A 153 4.55 7.53 33.43
C TYR A 153 5.46 7.11 34.62
N HIS A 154 6.62 6.51 34.34
CA HIS A 154 7.58 6.17 35.37
C HIS A 154 8.20 7.39 36.07
N MET A 155 8.24 8.54 35.37
CA MET A 155 8.68 9.81 35.94
C MET A 155 7.56 10.54 36.71
N GLY A 156 6.43 9.91 36.92
CA GLY A 156 5.31 10.43 37.72
C GLY A 156 4.32 11.31 36.95
N ARG A 157 4.35 11.29 35.61
CA ARG A 157 3.33 11.96 34.78
C ARG A 157 2.14 11.04 34.60
N ASP A 158 0.95 11.53 34.93
CA ASP A 158 -0.30 10.83 34.70
C ASP A 158 -0.89 11.27 33.35
N PHE A 159 -1.33 10.31 32.56
CA PHE A 159 -1.97 10.54 31.27
C PHE A 159 -3.47 10.26 31.29
N ALA A 160 -4.07 10.09 32.48
CA ALA A 160 -5.50 9.83 32.61
C ALA A 160 -6.37 10.86 31.91
N ASP A 161 -5.88 12.11 31.81
CA ASP A 161 -6.60 13.21 31.16
C ASP A 161 -6.51 13.19 29.62
N LEU A 162 -5.58 12.41 29.03
CA LEU A 162 -5.38 12.36 27.59
C LEU A 162 -6.22 11.30 26.87
N GLY A 163 -7.02 10.55 27.62
CA GLY A 163 -7.83 9.44 27.10
C GLY A 163 -7.08 8.10 27.06
N VAL A 164 -7.82 7.05 26.74
CA VAL A 164 -7.31 5.66 26.74
C VAL A 164 -6.79 5.17 25.40
N GLU A 165 -6.93 5.95 24.34
CA GLU A 165 -6.55 5.56 22.98
C GLU A 165 -5.75 6.67 22.28
N PHE A 166 -4.55 6.32 21.83
CA PHE A 166 -3.67 7.19 21.05
C PHE A 166 -3.59 6.68 19.61
N THR A 167 -4.14 7.44 18.68
CA THR A 167 -4.09 7.10 17.26
C THR A 167 -3.05 7.95 16.56
N ALA A 168 -1.99 7.32 16.03
CA ALA A 168 -1.05 8.02 15.15
C ALA A 168 -1.63 8.16 13.75
N PRO A 169 -1.62 9.35 13.16
CA PRO A 169 -2.06 9.55 11.79
C PRO A 169 -1.15 8.77 10.82
N MET A 170 -1.77 8.19 9.80
CA MET A 170 -1.06 7.62 8.67
C MET A 170 -1.08 8.62 7.51
N THR A 171 0.06 8.80 6.85
CA THR A 171 0.19 9.74 5.74
C THR A 171 0.46 8.99 4.44
N VAL A 172 -0.13 9.45 3.35
CA VAL A 172 0.19 9.00 1.99
C VAL A 172 1.46 9.72 1.55
N ILE A 173 2.47 8.98 1.13
CA ILE A 173 3.63 9.51 0.42
C ILE A 173 3.50 9.11 -1.04
N ASP A 174 3.45 10.10 -1.91
CA ASP A 174 3.43 10.01 -3.36
C ASP A 174 4.49 10.92 -4.00
N GLN A 175 4.51 11.05 -5.32
CA GLN A 175 5.50 11.87 -6.01
C GLN A 175 5.48 13.36 -5.62
N SER A 176 4.34 13.87 -5.14
CA SER A 176 4.21 15.29 -4.79
C SER A 176 4.92 15.66 -3.48
N ASN A 177 5.14 14.69 -2.59
CA ASN A 177 5.70 14.95 -1.26
C ASN A 177 6.88 14.05 -0.87
N VAL A 178 7.22 13.02 -1.65
CA VAL A 178 8.24 12.02 -1.30
C VAL A 178 9.62 12.63 -1.04
N ALA A 179 9.99 13.72 -1.72
CA ALA A 179 11.27 14.39 -1.51
C ALA A 179 11.49 14.85 -0.05
N GLN A 180 10.42 15.18 0.67
CA GLN A 180 10.48 15.60 2.07
C GLN A 180 10.85 14.46 3.04
N TYR A 181 10.78 13.22 2.58
CA TYR A 181 10.97 12.00 3.39
C TYR A 181 12.22 11.19 3.02
N LEU A 182 12.93 11.58 1.97
CA LEU A 182 14.16 10.91 1.52
C LEU A 182 15.44 11.53 2.06
N ASP A 183 15.37 12.78 2.51
CA ASP A 183 16.52 13.54 3.04
C ASP A 183 16.67 13.43 4.57
N VAL A 184 16.06 12.42 5.21
CA VAL A 184 16.10 12.22 6.68
C VAL A 184 16.91 10.98 7.05
#